data_644dce872c72f2ff823627e20b071da5
#
_entry.id   644dce872c72f2ff823627e20b071da5
#
_cell.length_a   1.000
_cell.length_b   1.000
_cell.length_c   1.000
_cell.angle_alpha   90.00
_cell.angle_beta   90.00
_cell.angle_gamma   90.00
#
_symmetry.space_group_name_H-M   'P 1'
#
loop_
_entity.id
_entity.type
_entity.pdbx_description
1 polymer ?
#
loop_
_entity_poly.entity_id
_entity_poly.type
_entity_poly.pdbx_seq_one_letter_code
_entity_poly.pdbx_strand_id
1 'polypeptide(L)'
;MKSFKQKRVGFHSIEIILKINPHKIKKIFVPNKRKDHRIKELINLAEKNNISIEYSKKIKKDPEAEITNENELNFKDLKSFLESKSENNHLLLILDNIIDPRNLGACIRSAAVLGV
;
A
#
# COMPACT_ATOMS: atom_id res chain seq x y z
N MET A 1 21.62 -1.33 -12.65
CA MET A 1 20.57 -0.46 -12.14
C MET A 1 19.26 -1.24 -12.12
N LYS A 2 18.75 -1.54 -10.96
CA LYS A 2 17.40 -2.09 -10.86
C LYS A 2 16.42 -0.95 -11.18
N SER A 3 15.70 -1.06 -12.30
CA SER A 3 14.59 -0.16 -12.58
C SER A 3 13.53 -0.38 -11.49
N PHE A 4 13.33 0.60 -10.64
CA PHE A 4 12.22 0.61 -9.72
C PHE A 4 10.94 0.68 -10.54
N LYS A 5 10.29 -0.46 -10.77
CA LYS A 5 8.94 -0.47 -11.30
C LYS A 5 8.07 0.28 -10.31
N GLN A 6 7.65 1.47 -10.68
CA GLN A 6 6.70 2.26 -9.90
C GLN A 6 5.42 1.44 -9.78
N LYS A 7 5.08 1.09 -8.56
CA LYS A 7 3.86 0.31 -8.29
C LYS A 7 2.68 1.25 -8.32
N ARG A 8 1.67 0.91 -9.12
CA ARG A 8 0.39 1.62 -9.15
C ARG A 8 -0.67 0.84 -8.40
N VAL A 9 -1.51 1.56 -7.71
CA VAL A 9 -2.65 1.02 -6.94
C VAL A 9 -3.95 1.69 -7.36
N GLY A 10 -5.06 1.00 -7.18
CA GLY A 10 -6.40 1.47 -7.55
C GLY A 10 -7.11 2.27 -6.45
N PHE A 11 -8.36 2.64 -6.71
CA PHE A 11 -9.15 3.57 -5.91
C PHE A 11 -9.26 3.18 -4.43
N HIS A 12 -9.67 1.95 -4.17
CA HIS A 12 -9.86 1.49 -2.78
C HIS A 12 -8.55 1.51 -1.98
N SER A 13 -7.47 1.07 -2.61
CA SER A 13 -6.14 1.12 -1.98
C SER A 13 -5.67 2.55 -1.71
N ILE A 14 -5.94 3.48 -2.62
CA ILE A 14 -5.62 4.90 -2.42
C ILE A 14 -6.35 5.46 -1.21
N GLU A 15 -7.64 5.20 -1.08
CA GLU A 15 -8.45 5.67 0.04
C GLU A 15 -7.92 5.16 1.39
N ILE A 16 -7.53 3.88 1.45
CA ILE A 16 -6.95 3.29 2.66
C ILE A 16 -5.59 3.90 2.97
N ILE A 17 -4.71 4.00 1.99
CA ILE A 17 -3.36 4.55 2.18
C ILE A 17 -3.41 6.01 2.62
N LEU A 18 -4.30 6.81 2.06
CA LEU A 18 -4.49 8.21 2.47
C LEU A 18 -4.89 8.35 3.94
N LYS A 19 -5.64 7.39 4.47
CA LYS A 19 -6.06 7.40 5.88
C LYS A 19 -4.98 6.92 6.85
N ILE A 20 -4.20 5.93 6.43
CA ILE A 20 -3.24 5.25 7.32
C ILE A 20 -1.84 5.81 7.17
N ASN A 21 -1.35 5.95 5.96
CA ASN A 21 0.01 6.42 5.68
C ASN A 21 0.09 7.16 4.34
N PRO A 22 -0.37 8.41 4.29
CA PRO A 22 -0.40 9.20 3.05
C PRO A 22 0.98 9.44 2.44
N HIS A 23 2.04 9.36 3.21
CA HIS A 23 3.42 9.54 2.72
C HIS A 23 3.87 8.48 1.72
N LYS A 24 3.19 7.34 1.67
CA LYS A 24 3.46 6.31 0.66
C LYS A 24 3.02 6.70 -0.74
N ILE A 25 2.11 7.65 -0.88
CA ILE A 25 1.61 8.09 -2.18
C ILE A 25 2.52 9.19 -2.72
N LYS A 26 3.07 8.95 -3.91
CA LYS A 26 3.86 9.95 -4.64
C LYS A 26 2.98 10.88 -5.45
N LYS A 27 2.02 10.32 -6.17
CA LYS A 27 1.15 11.05 -7.08
C LYS A 27 -0.14 10.30 -7.33
N ILE A 28 -1.24 11.02 -7.46
CA ILE A 28 -2.55 10.47 -7.80
C ILE A 28 -2.94 10.95 -9.20
N PHE A 29 -3.35 10.00 -10.04
CA PHE A 29 -3.90 10.25 -11.37
C PHE A 29 -5.41 10.11 -11.31
N VAL A 30 -6.13 11.14 -11.70
CA VAL A 30 -7.59 11.21 -11.65
C VAL A 30 -8.15 11.29 -13.08
N PRO A 31 -9.24 10.53 -13.39
CA PRO A 31 -9.90 10.64 -14.68
C PRO A 31 -10.47 12.04 -14.90
N ASN A 32 -10.24 12.63 -16.07
CA ASN A 32 -10.71 14.00 -16.40
C ASN A 32 -12.22 14.18 -16.33
N LYS A 33 -12.97 13.14 -16.66
CA LYS A 33 -14.43 13.21 -16.82
C LYS A 33 -15.22 12.85 -15.57
N ARG A 34 -14.56 12.32 -14.55
CA ARG A 34 -15.24 11.85 -13.34
C ARG A 34 -15.24 12.93 -12.26
N LYS A 35 -16.45 13.32 -11.83
CA LYS A 35 -16.67 14.40 -10.85
C LYS A 35 -17.65 14.01 -9.72
N ASP A 36 -17.78 12.73 -9.43
CA ASP A 36 -18.66 12.25 -8.36
C ASP A 36 -18.10 12.59 -6.96
N HIS A 37 -18.95 12.43 -5.96
CA HIS A 37 -18.62 12.75 -4.56
C HIS A 37 -17.38 12.01 -4.05
N ARG A 38 -17.23 10.75 -4.40
CA ARG A 38 -16.09 9.92 -4.00
C ARG A 38 -14.76 10.46 -4.52
N ILE A 39 -14.73 10.95 -5.77
CA ILE A 39 -13.55 11.60 -6.34
C ILE A 39 -13.25 12.91 -5.62
N LYS A 40 -14.27 13.71 -5.32
CA LYS A 40 -14.09 14.97 -4.59
C LYS A 40 -13.51 14.76 -3.20
N GLU A 41 -13.97 13.76 -2.47
CA GLU A 41 -13.42 13.39 -1.17
C GLU A 41 -11.96 12.94 -1.27
N LEU A 42 -11.63 12.15 -2.29
CA LEU A 42 -10.26 11.73 -2.56
C LEU A 42 -9.34 12.93 -2.81
N ILE A 43 -9.77 13.87 -3.63
CA ILE A 43 -9.02 15.08 -3.94
C ILE A 43 -8.81 15.92 -2.69
N ASN A 44 -9.84 16.10 -1.87
CA ASN A 44 -9.74 16.85 -0.61
C ASN A 44 -8.73 16.23 0.37
N LEU A 45 -8.75 14.89 0.50
CA LEU A 45 -7.79 14.17 1.35
C LEU A 45 -6.37 14.28 0.82
N ALA A 46 -6.20 14.21 -0.50
CA ALA A 46 -4.90 14.37 -1.14
C ALA A 46 -4.34 15.79 -0.94
N GLU A 47 -5.15 16.80 -1.11
CA GLU A 47 -4.76 18.20 -0.88
C GLU A 47 -4.38 18.47 0.57
N LYS A 48 -5.12 17.94 1.53
CA LYS A 48 -4.78 18.04 2.96
C LYS A 48 -3.42 17.43 3.29
N ASN A 49 -2.99 16.44 2.55
CA ASN A 49 -1.70 15.76 2.74
C ASN A 49 -0.60 16.23 1.78
N ASN A 50 -0.84 17.31 1.05
CA ASN A 50 0.09 17.88 0.06
C ASN A 50 0.54 16.88 -1.02
N ILE A 51 -0.38 16.02 -1.46
CA ILE A 51 -0.13 15.03 -2.51
C ILE A 51 -0.49 15.62 -3.87
N SER A 52 0.41 15.47 -4.85
CA SER A 52 0.19 15.92 -6.21
C SER A 52 -0.93 15.14 -6.90
N ILE A 53 -1.83 15.85 -7.56
CA ILE A 53 -2.92 15.28 -8.36
C ILE A 53 -2.69 15.66 -9.83
N GLU A 54 -2.79 14.68 -10.71
CA GLU A 54 -2.75 14.87 -12.14
C GLU A 54 -4.04 14.35 -12.79
N TYR A 55 -4.66 15.19 -13.59
CA TYR A 55 -5.82 14.80 -14.39
C TYR A 55 -5.34 14.14 -15.69
N SER A 56 -5.72 12.89 -15.90
CA SER A 56 -5.25 12.11 -17.05
C SER A 56 -6.38 11.66 -17.97
N LYS A 57 -6.21 11.91 -19.27
CA LYS A 57 -7.10 11.40 -20.31
C LYS A 57 -6.92 9.89 -20.54
N LYS A 58 -5.80 9.34 -20.14
CA LYS A 58 -5.47 7.92 -20.31
C LYS A 58 -6.25 7.03 -19.32
N ILE A 59 -6.65 7.58 -18.19
CA ILE A 59 -7.41 6.86 -17.16
C ILE A 59 -8.90 7.09 -17.40
N LYS A 60 -9.63 6.01 -17.63
CA LYS A 60 -11.03 6.10 -18.08
C LYS A 60 -12.05 6.00 -16.96
N LYS A 61 -11.81 5.21 -15.93
CA LYS A 61 -12.81 4.88 -14.90
C LYS A 61 -12.40 5.31 -13.51
N ASP A 62 -11.37 4.71 -12.95
CA ASP A 62 -10.98 4.87 -11.56
C ASP A 62 -9.62 5.55 -11.43
N PRO A 63 -9.40 6.34 -10.38
CA PRO A 63 -8.10 6.94 -10.14
C PRO A 63 -7.05 5.87 -9.85
N GLU A 64 -5.81 6.19 -10.18
CA GLU A 64 -4.64 5.39 -9.89
C GLU A 64 -3.63 6.23 -9.13
N ALA A 65 -2.82 5.61 -8.28
CA ALA A 65 -1.74 6.30 -7.60
C ALA A 65 -0.41 5.57 -7.76
N GLU A 66 0.65 6.34 -7.91
CA GLU A 66 2.01 5.84 -7.74
C GLU A 66 2.37 5.84 -6.26
N ILE A 67 2.81 4.70 -5.77
CA ILE A 67 3.27 4.55 -4.40
C ILE A 67 4.77 4.30 -4.34
N THR A 68 5.40 4.69 -3.24
CA THR A 68 6.77 4.30 -2.93
C THR A 68 6.82 2.79 -2.75
N ASN A 69 7.69 2.13 -3.52
CA ASN A 69 8.06 0.76 -3.21
C ASN A 69 8.88 0.78 -1.92
N GLU A 70 8.31 0.24 -0.86
CA GLU A 70 9.14 -0.28 0.21
C GLU A 70 9.93 -1.45 -0.41
N ASN A 71 11.22 -1.47 -0.19
CA ASN A 71 12.06 -2.57 -0.67
C ASN A 71 11.49 -3.87 -0.14
N GLU A 72 11.12 -4.77 -1.03
CA GLU A 72 10.78 -6.12 -0.62
C GLU A 72 12.00 -6.71 0.07
N LEU A 73 11.82 -7.09 1.33
CA LEU A 73 12.87 -7.71 2.12
C LEU A 73 13.09 -9.13 1.61
N ASN A 74 14.35 -9.52 1.46
CA ASN A 74 14.73 -10.87 1.08
C ASN A 74 15.11 -11.70 2.33
N PHE A 75 15.47 -12.96 2.12
CA PHE A 75 15.84 -13.85 3.21
C PHE A 75 17.06 -13.36 4.02
N LYS A 76 18.02 -12.71 3.36
CA LYS A 76 19.19 -12.13 4.05
C LYS A 76 18.79 -10.97 4.95
N ASP A 77 17.85 -10.15 4.50
CA ASP A 77 17.33 -9.04 5.29
C ASP A 77 16.59 -9.55 6.53
N LEU A 78 15.77 -10.61 6.39
CA LEU A 78 15.11 -11.26 7.52
C LEU A 78 16.12 -11.81 8.52
N LYS A 79 17.15 -12.52 8.05
CA LYS A 79 18.20 -13.07 8.90
C LYS A 79 18.91 -11.97 9.68
N SER A 80 19.33 -10.91 9.00
CA SER A 80 19.97 -9.75 9.64
C SER A 80 19.08 -9.08 10.67
N PHE A 81 17.79 -8.96 10.39
CA PHE A 81 16.82 -8.42 11.33
C PHE A 81 16.70 -9.26 12.59
N LEU A 82 16.61 -10.58 12.47
CA LEU A 82 16.51 -11.50 13.60
C LEU A 82 17.80 -11.50 14.45
N GLU A 83 18.95 -11.45 13.81
CA GLU A 83 20.25 -11.40 14.49
C GLU A 83 20.48 -10.08 15.23
N SER A 84 20.03 -8.96 14.68
CA SER A 84 20.22 -7.63 15.27
C SER A 84 19.40 -7.37 16.54
N LYS A 85 18.34 -8.14 16.77
CA LYS A 85 17.42 -8.00 17.91
C LYS A 85 17.41 -9.26 18.79
N SER A 86 18.57 -9.74 19.15
CA SER A 86 18.76 -11.00 19.87
C SER A 86 18.09 -11.07 21.25
N GLU A 87 17.73 -9.94 21.86
CA GLU A 87 17.09 -9.88 23.17
C GLU A 87 15.57 -10.08 23.14
N ASN A 88 14.95 -10.00 21.96
CA ASN A 88 13.51 -10.15 21.80
C ASN A 88 13.16 -11.50 21.17
N ASN A 89 12.19 -12.18 21.75
CA ASN A 89 11.58 -13.33 21.12
C ASN A 89 10.74 -12.89 19.93
N HIS A 90 11.02 -13.43 18.75
CA HIS A 90 10.27 -13.17 17.55
C HIS A 90 9.29 -14.29 17.25
N LEU A 91 8.06 -13.93 16.95
CA LEU A 91 7.04 -14.84 16.43
C LEU A 91 6.78 -14.47 14.96
N LEU A 92 7.08 -15.41 14.07
CA LEU A 92 6.95 -15.22 12.62
C LEU A 92 5.78 -16.04 12.09
N LEU A 93 5.01 -15.45 11.19
CA LEU A 93 4.00 -16.13 10.40
C LEU A 93 4.50 -16.30 8.96
N ILE A 94 4.55 -17.54 8.51
CA ILE A 94 4.89 -17.86 7.13
C ILE A 94 3.60 -18.24 6.39
N LEU A 95 3.33 -17.55 5.30
CA LEU A 95 2.19 -17.80 4.43
C LEU A 95 2.67 -18.44 3.13
N ASP A 96 2.23 -19.66 2.88
CA ASP A 96 2.59 -20.41 1.68
C ASP A 96 1.32 -20.83 0.92
N ASN A 97 1.30 -20.59 -0.39
CA ASN A 97 0.19 -20.94 -1.29
C ASN A 97 -1.20 -20.48 -0.84
N ILE A 98 -1.30 -19.29 -0.25
CA ILE A 98 -2.58 -18.69 0.09
C ILE A 98 -3.17 -17.99 -1.14
N ILE A 99 -4.21 -18.57 -1.72
CA ILE A 99 -4.86 -18.07 -2.93
C ILE A 99 -6.09 -17.22 -2.60
N ASP A 100 -6.91 -17.66 -1.65
CA ASP A 100 -8.14 -16.95 -1.27
C ASP A 100 -7.83 -15.77 -0.34
N PRO A 101 -8.18 -14.53 -0.74
CA PRO A 101 -7.97 -13.35 0.11
C PRO A 101 -8.64 -13.41 1.48
N ARG A 102 -9.75 -14.16 1.61
CA ARG A 102 -10.44 -14.33 2.89
C ARG A 102 -9.61 -15.17 3.86
N ASN A 103 -8.93 -16.19 3.39
CA ASN A 103 -8.02 -16.99 4.19
C ASN A 103 -6.80 -16.18 4.63
N LEU A 104 -6.25 -15.35 3.75
CA LEU A 104 -5.18 -14.42 4.08
C LEU A 104 -5.61 -13.45 5.18
N GLY A 105 -6.78 -12.84 5.06
CA GLY A 105 -7.33 -11.94 6.07
C GLY A 105 -7.55 -12.61 7.42
N ALA A 106 -8.04 -13.84 7.44
CA ALA A 106 -8.22 -14.62 8.64
C ALA A 106 -6.87 -14.93 9.33
N CYS A 107 -5.85 -15.32 8.58
CA CYS A 107 -4.50 -15.52 9.11
C CYS A 107 -3.91 -14.26 9.72
N ILE A 108 -4.04 -13.12 9.05
CA ILE A 108 -3.54 -11.83 9.54
C ILE A 108 -4.23 -11.42 10.85
N ARG A 109 -5.55 -11.58 10.94
CA ARG A 109 -6.30 -11.28 12.19
C ARG A 109 -5.85 -12.15 13.34
N SER A 110 -5.68 -13.44 13.12
CA SER A 110 -5.16 -14.37 14.14
C SER A 110 -3.74 -14.01 14.56
N ALA A 111 -2.88 -13.68 13.60
CA ALA A 111 -1.51 -13.25 13.86
C ALA A 111 -1.46 -11.99 14.72
N ALA A 112 -2.30 -11.00 14.45
CA ALA A 112 -2.38 -9.77 15.23
C ALA A 112 -2.75 -10.04 16.71
N VAL A 113 -3.69 -10.96 16.95
CA VAL A 113 -4.08 -11.36 18.32
C VAL A 113 -2.96 -12.10 19.04
N LEU A 114 -2.17 -12.90 18.34
CA LEU A 114 -1.07 -13.69 18.90
C LEU A 114 0.23 -12.89 19.08
N GLY A 115 0.28 -11.65 18.66
CA GLY A 115 1.46 -10.79 18.81
C GLY A 115 2.55 -11.01 17.74
N VAL A 116 2.16 -11.49 16.58
CA VAL A 116 3.08 -11.68 15.43
C VAL A 116 3.56 -10.33 14.89
#